data_43378f2d5c47ba760f010f40f00d4c45
#
_entry.id   43378f2d5c47ba760f010f40f00d4c45
#
_cell.length_a   1.000
_cell.length_b   1.000
_cell.length_c   1.000
_cell.angle_alpha   90.00
_cell.angle_beta   90.00
_cell.angle_gamma   90.00
#
_symmetry.space_group_name_H-M   'P 1'
#
loop_
_entity.id
_entity.type
_entity.pdbx_description
1 polymer ?
#
loop_
_entity_poly.entity_id
_entity_poly.type
_entity_poly.pdbx_seq_one_letter_code
_entity_poly.pdbx_strand_id
1 'polypeptide(L)'
;MSSFNTISAEKLARLIGVPHGPALIDVRAKEDFAADPRFIPGAIRRSHETVSSWAPELAGRSAIVICERGQKLSEGVAAWLRHAGSPSAEVLVGGHAAWAQAELPLVPEGKLPPRDPQGRTVWVTRVRPKIDRIACPWLIRRFVDPAAVFLFVSPAEV
;
A
#
# COMPACT_ATOMS: atom_id res chain seq x y z
N MET A 1 23.06 -6.66 13.05
CA MET A 1 22.62 -5.36 13.60
C MET A 1 21.37 -4.94 12.84
N SER A 2 20.25 -4.81 13.52
CA SER A 2 19.04 -4.26 12.88
C SER A 2 19.29 -2.77 12.64
N SER A 3 19.32 -2.35 11.38
CA SER A 3 19.40 -0.94 11.03
C SER A 3 18.16 -0.24 11.59
N PHE A 4 18.28 0.94 12.18
CA PHE A 4 17.16 1.74 12.72
C PHE A 4 16.11 2.13 11.67
N ASN A 5 16.32 1.80 10.40
CA ASN A 5 15.50 2.17 9.25
C ASN A 5 14.93 0.94 8.52
N THR A 6 14.77 -0.20 9.19
CA THR A 6 14.25 -1.42 8.58
C THR A 6 13.22 -2.11 9.46
N ILE A 7 12.24 -2.76 8.82
CA ILE A 7 11.19 -3.53 9.48
C ILE A 7 11.13 -4.96 8.92
N SER A 8 10.93 -5.96 9.78
CA SER A 8 10.72 -7.33 9.34
C SER A 8 9.29 -7.58 8.86
N ALA A 9 9.09 -8.65 8.07
CA ALA A 9 7.77 -9.03 7.58
C ALA A 9 6.78 -9.30 8.73
N GLU A 10 7.23 -9.98 9.81
CA GLU A 10 6.36 -10.26 10.96
C GLU A 10 5.94 -9.00 11.72
N LYS A 11 6.84 -8.02 11.86
CA LYS A 11 6.51 -6.74 12.48
C LYS A 11 5.53 -5.96 11.61
N LEU A 12 5.77 -5.90 10.30
CA LEU A 12 4.88 -5.24 9.36
C LEU A 12 3.49 -5.88 9.36
N ALA A 13 3.40 -7.22 9.37
CA ALA A 13 2.11 -7.93 9.40
C ALA A 13 1.22 -7.50 10.57
N ARG A 14 1.81 -7.15 11.73
CA ARG A 14 1.08 -6.66 12.90
C ARG A 14 0.61 -5.20 12.78
N LEU A 15 1.19 -4.43 11.85
CA LEU A 15 0.85 -3.03 11.62
C LEU A 15 -0.19 -2.84 10.51
N ILE A 16 -0.45 -3.88 9.72
CA ILE A 16 -1.46 -3.81 8.65
C ILE A 16 -2.85 -3.67 9.27
N GLY A 17 -3.60 -2.68 8.77
CA GLY A 17 -4.96 -2.42 9.24
C GLY A 17 -5.06 -1.76 10.62
N VAL A 18 -3.95 -1.44 11.29
CA VAL A 18 -3.95 -0.69 12.55
C VAL A 18 -4.35 0.77 12.29
N PRO A 19 -5.22 1.38 13.11
CA PRO A 19 -5.51 2.80 13.03
C PRO A 19 -4.22 3.64 13.09
N HIS A 20 -4.10 4.61 12.19
CA HIS A 20 -2.91 5.46 12.09
C HIS A 20 -1.59 4.72 11.81
N GLY A 21 -1.68 3.52 11.24
CA GLY A 21 -0.52 2.76 10.79
C GLY A 21 0.26 3.49 9.69
N PRO A 22 1.51 3.05 9.41
CA PRO A 22 2.34 3.64 8.38
C PRO A 22 1.72 3.49 6.99
N ALA A 23 2.03 4.41 6.08
CA ALA A 23 1.73 4.24 4.67
C ALA A 23 2.62 3.14 4.08
N LEU A 24 2.04 2.18 3.38
CA LEU A 24 2.79 1.12 2.70
C LEU A 24 2.95 1.51 1.23
N ILE A 25 4.19 1.67 0.77
CA ILE A 25 4.49 2.15 -0.58
C ILE A 25 5.26 1.08 -1.35
N ASP A 26 4.60 0.50 -2.35
CA ASP A 26 5.22 -0.45 -3.27
C ASP A 26 5.91 0.30 -4.40
N VAL A 27 7.23 0.24 -4.42
CA VAL A 27 8.10 0.88 -5.42
C VAL A 27 8.84 -0.12 -6.30
N ARG A 28 8.38 -1.37 -6.38
CA ARG A 28 8.98 -2.39 -7.24
C ARG A 28 9.12 -1.89 -8.68
N ALA A 29 10.20 -2.28 -9.36
CA ALA A 29 10.35 -2.06 -10.80
C ALA A 29 9.16 -2.65 -11.58
N LYS A 30 8.94 -2.21 -12.80
CA LYS A 30 7.82 -2.68 -13.61
C LYS A 30 7.89 -4.18 -13.88
N GLU A 31 9.09 -4.66 -14.13
CA GLU A 31 9.40 -6.07 -14.42
C GLU A 31 9.16 -6.95 -13.18
N ASP A 32 9.62 -6.51 -12.02
CA ASP A 32 9.41 -7.23 -10.74
C ASP A 32 7.92 -7.32 -10.40
N PHE A 33 7.19 -6.22 -10.57
CA PHE A 33 5.75 -6.21 -10.33
C PHE A 33 4.99 -7.08 -11.34
N ALA A 34 5.39 -7.07 -12.60
CA ALA A 34 4.77 -7.91 -13.64
C ALA A 34 4.99 -9.42 -13.38
N ALA A 35 6.13 -9.78 -12.77
CA ALA A 35 6.42 -11.15 -12.38
C ALA A 35 5.52 -11.65 -11.22
N ASP A 36 5.15 -10.79 -10.29
CA ASP A 36 4.20 -11.08 -9.21
C ASP A 36 3.27 -9.88 -8.96
N PRO A 37 2.15 -9.76 -9.71
CA PRO A 37 1.26 -8.61 -9.63
C PRO A 37 0.29 -8.70 -8.43
N ARG A 38 0.85 -8.91 -7.25
CA ARG A 38 0.12 -8.94 -5.98
C ARG A 38 0.69 -7.89 -5.03
N PHE A 39 -0.17 -7.28 -4.24
CA PHE A 39 0.19 -6.28 -3.24
C PHE A 39 0.22 -6.86 -1.83
N ILE A 40 1.13 -6.37 -1.00
CA ILE A 40 0.98 -6.48 0.45
C ILE A 40 -0.29 -5.69 0.83
N PRO A 41 -1.18 -6.23 1.69
CA PRO A 41 -2.44 -5.58 2.03
C PRO A 41 -2.27 -4.12 2.45
N GLY A 42 -3.03 -3.23 1.82
CA GLY A 42 -2.98 -1.78 2.08
C GLY A 42 -1.82 -1.03 1.40
N ALA A 43 -0.98 -1.70 0.62
CA ALA A 43 0.09 -1.05 -0.11
C ALA A 43 -0.43 -0.27 -1.34
N ILE A 44 0.15 0.91 -1.55
CA ILE A 44 -0.10 1.76 -2.71
C ILE A 44 1.14 1.74 -3.60
N ARG A 45 0.94 1.46 -4.89
CA ARG A 45 2.04 1.48 -5.85
C ARG A 45 2.39 2.90 -6.27
N ARG A 46 3.68 3.23 -6.20
CA ARG A 46 4.25 4.50 -6.66
C ARG A 46 5.52 4.25 -7.47
N SER A 47 5.76 5.06 -8.49
CA SER A 47 7.00 4.96 -9.26
C SER A 47 8.17 5.52 -8.45
N HIS A 48 9.24 4.75 -8.33
CA HIS A 48 10.49 5.21 -7.72
C HIS A 48 11.18 6.30 -8.55
N GLU A 49 10.94 6.33 -9.87
CA GLU A 49 11.53 7.32 -10.78
C GLU A 49 11.00 8.73 -10.54
N THR A 50 9.77 8.85 -10.02
CA THR A 50 9.11 10.12 -9.76
C THR A 50 8.94 10.43 -8.27
N VAL A 51 9.80 9.85 -7.41
CA VAL A 51 9.69 9.99 -5.95
C VAL A 51 9.63 11.44 -5.50
N SER A 52 10.38 12.33 -6.13
CA SER A 52 10.40 13.75 -5.78
C SER A 52 9.05 14.45 -5.96
N SER A 53 8.20 13.97 -6.87
CA SER A 53 6.89 14.57 -7.12
C SER A 53 5.83 14.16 -6.10
N TRP A 54 5.90 12.95 -5.54
CA TRP A 54 4.88 12.44 -4.63
C TRP A 54 5.35 12.31 -3.16
N ALA A 55 6.66 12.34 -2.89
CA ALA A 55 7.16 12.26 -1.52
C ALA A 55 6.59 13.36 -0.59
N PRO A 56 6.36 14.61 -1.03
CA PRO A 56 5.74 15.63 -0.19
C PRO A 56 4.33 15.29 0.31
N GLU A 57 3.59 14.43 -0.40
CA GLU A 57 2.25 13.97 0.03
C GLU A 57 2.30 13.17 1.34
N LEU A 58 3.47 12.62 1.67
CA LEU A 58 3.71 11.82 2.88
C LEU A 58 4.43 12.60 4.00
N ALA A 59 4.57 13.93 3.87
CA ALA A 59 5.10 14.76 4.94
C ALA A 59 4.25 14.59 6.22
N GLY A 60 4.92 14.43 7.36
CA GLY A 60 4.25 14.18 8.65
C GLY A 60 3.68 12.78 8.84
N ARG A 61 3.78 11.87 7.86
CA ARG A 61 3.28 10.50 7.93
C ARG A 61 4.42 9.49 7.89
N SER A 62 4.39 8.50 8.78
CA SER A 62 5.33 7.37 8.72
C SER A 62 5.04 6.48 7.52
N ALA A 63 6.08 5.92 6.92
CA ALA A 63 5.98 5.08 5.73
C ALA A 63 6.86 3.82 5.83
N ILE A 64 6.43 2.75 5.15
CA ILE A 64 7.20 1.54 4.89
C ILE A 64 7.37 1.42 3.38
N VAL A 65 8.60 1.35 2.92
CA VAL A 65 8.93 1.25 1.50
C VAL A 65 9.22 -0.20 1.14
N ILE A 66 8.55 -0.68 0.10
CA ILE A 66 8.59 -2.07 -0.36
C ILE A 66 9.14 -2.09 -1.79
N CYS A 67 10.30 -2.69 -2.00
CA CYS A 67 10.74 -3.11 -3.33
C CYS A 67 10.83 -4.64 -3.38
N GLU A 68 11.33 -5.23 -4.46
CA GLU A 68 11.35 -6.69 -4.61
C GLU A 68 12.14 -7.39 -3.50
N ARG A 69 13.34 -6.87 -3.16
CA ARG A 69 14.29 -7.50 -2.22
C ARG A 69 14.65 -6.66 -1.00
N GLY A 70 14.05 -5.50 -0.80
CA GLY A 70 14.35 -4.63 0.34
C GLY A 70 15.77 -4.04 0.31
N GLN A 71 16.26 -3.66 -0.88
CA GLN A 71 17.63 -3.17 -1.09
C GLN A 71 17.63 -1.72 -1.61
N LYS A 72 18.71 -1.33 -2.30
CA LYS A 72 19.04 0.03 -2.75
C LYS A 72 17.86 0.88 -3.26
N LEU A 73 16.91 0.27 -3.98
CA LEU A 73 15.76 0.99 -4.52
C LEU A 73 14.87 1.54 -3.40
N SER A 74 14.48 0.68 -2.45
CA SER A 74 13.66 1.09 -1.31
C SER A 74 14.43 1.97 -0.33
N GLU A 75 15.74 1.77 -0.17
CA GLU A 75 16.58 2.62 0.67
C GLU A 75 16.65 4.06 0.12
N GLY A 76 16.81 4.21 -1.20
CA GLY A 76 16.81 5.50 -1.87
C GLY A 76 15.48 6.24 -1.72
N VAL A 77 14.38 5.54 -1.96
CA VAL A 77 13.03 6.12 -1.77
C VAL A 77 12.78 6.49 -0.31
N ALA A 78 13.15 5.64 0.65
CA ALA A 78 12.99 5.94 2.07
C ALA A 78 13.81 7.17 2.49
N ALA A 79 15.01 7.36 1.94
CA ALA A 79 15.80 8.56 2.16
C ALA A 79 15.11 9.82 1.63
N TRP A 80 14.52 9.77 0.43
CA TRP A 80 13.71 10.84 -0.14
C TRP A 80 12.48 11.19 0.72
N LEU A 81 11.76 10.19 1.22
CA LEU A 81 10.61 10.41 2.10
C LEU A 81 11.01 11.13 3.39
N ARG A 82 12.11 10.72 4.02
CA ARG A 82 12.64 11.41 5.22
C ARG A 82 13.05 12.85 4.90
N HIS A 83 13.69 13.08 3.76
CA HIS A 83 14.04 14.42 3.31
C HIS A 83 12.79 15.30 3.07
N ALA A 84 11.72 14.71 2.55
CA ALA A 84 10.45 15.39 2.31
C ALA A 84 9.58 15.58 3.58
N GLY A 85 10.07 15.20 4.76
CA GLY A 85 9.40 15.44 6.03
C GLY A 85 8.60 14.27 6.61
N SER A 86 8.80 13.05 6.09
CA SER A 86 8.29 11.85 6.77
C SER A 86 9.04 11.63 8.09
N PRO A 87 8.36 11.49 9.23
CA PRO A 87 9.02 11.32 10.54
C PRO A 87 9.75 9.97 10.64
N SER A 88 9.29 8.96 9.89
CA SER A 88 9.93 7.65 9.78
C SER A 88 9.62 7.06 8.42
N ALA A 89 10.66 6.65 7.69
CA ALA A 89 10.52 5.85 6.48
C ALA A 89 11.47 4.65 6.60
N GLU A 90 10.88 3.46 6.79
CA GLU A 90 11.59 2.21 6.96
C GLU A 90 11.49 1.36 5.68
N VAL A 91 12.44 0.44 5.51
CA VAL A 91 12.48 -0.50 4.40
C VAL A 91 12.06 -1.88 4.89
N LEU A 92 11.19 -2.56 4.15
CA LEU A 92 10.84 -3.96 4.41
C LEU A 92 12.04 -4.86 4.10
N VAL A 93 12.57 -5.52 5.14
CA VAL A 93 13.69 -6.47 5.00
C VAL A 93 13.28 -7.61 4.07
N GLY A 94 14.10 -7.87 3.05
CA GLY A 94 13.84 -8.88 2.04
C GLY A 94 12.70 -8.53 1.07
N GLY A 95 12.03 -7.39 1.25
CA GLY A 95 11.04 -6.84 0.36
C GLY A 95 9.81 -7.73 0.13
N HIS A 96 9.18 -7.56 -1.03
CA HIS A 96 8.02 -8.36 -1.45
C HIS A 96 8.34 -9.86 -1.52
N ALA A 97 9.53 -10.22 -1.98
CA ALA A 97 9.94 -11.62 -2.09
C ALA A 97 9.93 -12.33 -0.72
N ALA A 98 10.48 -11.71 0.33
CA ALA A 98 10.47 -12.29 1.68
C ALA A 98 9.04 -12.38 2.25
N TRP A 99 8.18 -11.39 1.98
CA TRP A 99 6.77 -11.42 2.37
C TRP A 99 6.02 -12.59 1.72
N ALA A 100 6.21 -12.79 0.42
CA ALA A 100 5.60 -13.89 -0.32
C ALA A 100 6.14 -15.26 0.14
N GLN A 101 7.45 -15.37 0.39
CA GLN A 101 8.09 -16.58 0.91
C GLN A 101 7.60 -16.95 2.32
N ALA A 102 7.24 -15.97 3.13
CA ALA A 102 6.65 -16.17 4.45
C ALA A 102 5.15 -16.55 4.38
N GLU A 103 4.60 -16.76 3.18
CA GLU A 103 3.19 -17.10 2.94
C GLU A 103 2.19 -16.14 3.58
N LEU A 104 2.59 -14.87 3.77
CA LEU A 104 1.74 -13.83 4.31
C LEU A 104 0.69 -13.37 3.25
N PRO A 105 -0.46 -12.83 3.68
CA PRO A 105 -1.54 -12.44 2.77
C PRO A 105 -1.08 -11.48 1.67
N LEU A 106 -1.55 -11.70 0.45
CA LEU A 106 -1.32 -10.87 -0.73
C LEU A 106 -2.64 -10.61 -1.45
N VAL A 107 -2.79 -9.41 -2.01
CA VAL A 107 -3.96 -8.97 -2.77
C VAL A 107 -3.64 -8.96 -4.26
N PRO A 108 -4.22 -9.86 -5.08
CA PRO A 108 -3.98 -9.88 -6.52
C PRO A 108 -4.52 -8.62 -7.21
N GLU A 109 -3.71 -7.95 -8.03
CA GLU A 109 -4.12 -6.77 -8.79
C GLU A 109 -5.32 -7.06 -9.71
N GLY A 110 -5.32 -8.19 -10.38
CA GLY A 110 -6.40 -8.60 -11.30
C GLY A 110 -7.75 -8.87 -10.62
N LYS A 111 -7.83 -8.84 -9.28
CA LYS A 111 -9.07 -8.91 -8.50
C LYS A 111 -9.58 -7.55 -8.04
N LEU A 112 -8.82 -6.49 -8.27
CA LEU A 112 -9.22 -5.14 -7.92
C LEU A 112 -10.05 -4.51 -9.04
N PRO A 113 -11.01 -3.62 -8.71
CA PRO A 113 -11.69 -2.83 -9.72
C PRO A 113 -10.73 -1.86 -10.41
N PRO A 114 -11.12 -1.32 -11.58
CA PRO A 114 -10.32 -0.31 -12.27
C PRO A 114 -9.98 0.88 -11.35
N ARG A 115 -8.80 1.45 -11.58
CA ARG A 115 -8.36 2.64 -10.86
C ARG A 115 -8.77 3.90 -11.62
N ASP A 116 -9.08 4.95 -10.88
CA ASP A 116 -9.30 6.27 -11.44
C ASP A 116 -7.96 6.95 -11.86
N PRO A 117 -8.00 8.13 -12.50
CA PRO A 117 -6.78 8.85 -12.89
C PRO A 117 -5.84 9.20 -11.72
N GLN A 118 -6.35 9.20 -10.49
CA GLN A 118 -5.57 9.40 -9.26
C GLN A 118 -5.00 8.10 -8.69
N GLY A 119 -5.23 6.96 -9.36
CA GLY A 119 -4.75 5.64 -8.96
C GLY A 119 -5.55 4.98 -7.83
N ARG A 120 -6.75 5.49 -7.48
CA ARG A 120 -7.62 4.95 -6.44
C ARG A 120 -8.58 3.93 -7.03
N THR A 121 -8.87 2.85 -6.31
CA THR A 121 -9.91 1.88 -6.71
C THR A 121 -11.30 2.50 -6.52
N VAL A 122 -12.19 2.27 -7.50
CA VAL A 122 -13.57 2.79 -7.47
C VAL A 122 -14.54 1.63 -7.28
N TRP A 123 -15.33 1.70 -6.22
CA TRP A 123 -16.29 0.67 -5.82
C TRP A 123 -17.71 1.21 -5.87
N VAL A 124 -18.62 0.44 -6.43
CA VAL A 124 -20.04 0.80 -6.49
C VAL A 124 -20.82 0.03 -5.43
N THR A 125 -21.66 0.72 -4.67
CA THR A 125 -22.54 0.11 -3.68
C THR A 125 -23.89 0.83 -3.65
N ARG A 126 -24.91 0.15 -3.13
CA ARG A 126 -26.26 0.71 -3.05
C ARG A 126 -26.37 1.76 -1.94
N VAL A 127 -27.20 2.79 -2.17
CA VAL A 127 -27.64 3.71 -1.13
C VAL A 127 -28.36 2.95 0.02
N ARG A 128 -28.35 3.53 1.22
CA ARG A 128 -28.86 2.91 2.46
C ARG A 128 -28.14 1.59 2.80
N PRO A 129 -26.87 1.65 3.12
CA PRO A 129 -26.08 0.46 3.45
C PRO A 129 -26.60 -0.23 4.71
N LYS A 130 -26.71 -1.55 4.68
CA LYS A 130 -26.84 -2.41 5.87
C LYS A 130 -25.46 -2.68 6.45
N ILE A 131 -25.36 -3.47 7.53
CA ILE A 131 -24.11 -3.73 8.27
C ILE A 131 -22.98 -4.25 7.35
N ASP A 132 -23.27 -5.16 6.44
CA ASP A 132 -22.34 -5.70 5.44
C ASP A 132 -21.73 -4.62 4.55
N ARG A 133 -22.52 -3.61 4.18
CA ARG A 133 -22.07 -2.49 3.32
C ARG A 133 -21.36 -1.37 4.06
N ILE A 134 -21.32 -1.42 5.38
CA ILE A 134 -20.47 -0.59 6.22
C ILE A 134 -19.14 -1.31 6.45
N ALA A 135 -19.20 -2.61 6.75
CA ALA A 135 -18.02 -3.42 7.01
C ALA A 135 -17.13 -3.59 5.77
N CYS A 136 -17.71 -3.80 4.57
CA CYS A 136 -16.93 -3.95 3.35
C CYS A 136 -16.10 -2.71 2.98
N PRO A 137 -16.64 -1.48 2.93
CA PRO A 137 -15.85 -0.28 2.73
C PRO A 137 -14.73 -0.10 3.77
N TRP A 138 -15.02 -0.40 5.04
CA TRP A 138 -14.02 -0.35 6.10
C TRP A 138 -12.88 -1.35 5.85
N LEU A 139 -13.20 -2.60 5.49
CA LEU A 139 -12.24 -3.65 5.21
C LEU A 139 -11.40 -3.30 3.97
N ILE A 140 -12.04 -2.82 2.91
CA ILE A 140 -11.35 -2.42 1.68
C ILE A 140 -10.34 -1.32 1.95
N ARG A 141 -10.73 -0.26 2.68
CA ARG A 141 -9.79 0.82 3.02
C ARG A 141 -8.67 0.39 3.96
N ARG A 142 -8.89 -0.64 4.76
CA ARG A 142 -7.90 -1.14 5.70
C ARG A 142 -6.87 -2.07 5.05
N PHE A 143 -7.32 -2.97 4.19
CA PHE A 143 -6.53 -4.11 3.75
C PHE A 143 -6.33 -4.19 2.24
N VAL A 144 -7.02 -3.37 1.46
CA VAL A 144 -6.95 -3.42 0.00
C VAL A 144 -6.42 -2.11 -0.56
N ASP A 145 -7.15 -1.01 -0.37
CA ASP A 145 -6.78 0.31 -0.89
C ASP A 145 -7.22 1.40 0.10
N PRO A 146 -6.29 2.00 0.85
CA PRO A 146 -6.61 3.07 1.80
C PRO A 146 -7.25 4.31 1.15
N ALA A 147 -7.03 4.52 -0.16
CA ALA A 147 -7.57 5.63 -0.91
C ALA A 147 -8.87 5.29 -1.68
N ALA A 148 -9.43 4.09 -1.49
CA ALA A 148 -10.62 3.62 -2.20
C ALA A 148 -11.78 4.61 -2.16
N VAL A 149 -12.42 4.80 -3.32
CA VAL A 149 -13.61 5.64 -3.52
C VAL A 149 -14.84 4.74 -3.55
N PHE A 150 -15.90 5.14 -2.85
CA PHE A 150 -17.18 4.43 -2.85
C PHE A 150 -18.27 5.31 -3.45
N LEU A 151 -18.90 4.82 -4.51
CA LEU A 151 -20.06 5.43 -5.16
C LEU A 151 -21.33 4.77 -4.65
N PHE A 152 -22.19 5.54 -4.02
CA PHE A 152 -23.49 5.09 -3.52
C PHE A 152 -24.55 5.38 -4.57
N VAL A 153 -25.08 4.36 -5.22
CA VAL A 153 -26.00 4.47 -6.33
C VAL A 153 -27.35 3.80 -6.00
N SER A 154 -28.37 4.09 -6.79
CA SER A 154 -29.70 3.45 -6.64
C SER A 154 -29.63 1.94 -6.93
N PRO A 155 -30.56 1.12 -6.40
CA PRO A 155 -30.54 -0.32 -6.66
C PRO A 155 -30.63 -0.72 -8.14
N ALA A 156 -31.14 0.17 -8.99
CA ALA A 156 -31.26 -0.07 -10.42
C ALA A 156 -29.96 0.20 -11.20
N GLU A 157 -28.96 0.81 -10.55
CA GLU A 157 -27.68 1.21 -11.17
C GLU A 157 -26.48 0.37 -10.70
N VAL A 158 -26.73 -0.71 -9.93
CA VAL A 158 -25.68 -1.62 -9.42
C VAL A 158 -25.54 -2.83 -10.32
#